data_bd6b5b4e7323895618501b194de34f23
#
_entry.id   bd6b5b4e7323895618501b194de34f23
#
_cell.length_a   1.000
_cell.length_b   1.000
_cell.length_c   1.000
_cell.angle_alpha   90.00
_cell.angle_beta   90.00
_cell.angle_gamma   90.00
#
_symmetry.space_group_name_H-M   'P 1'
#
loop_
_entity.id
_entity.type
_entity.pdbx_description
1 polymer ?
#
loop_
_entity_poly.entity_id
_entity_poly.type
_entity_poly.pdbx_seq_one_letter_code
_entity_poly.pdbx_strand_id
1 'polypeptide(L)'
;MPKRGPTTAKGTTSPKVAVCTGSESEVRRETEREMTKPPLSPSLHPEIIARIDLIDGALDRYLSTDSGEPAVLYEAAHHLIAAGGKRLRSLLIILCCEAVGGTTKDALPIAVAAELIQTASLIRDDMMDHDDFRRGVMTVHRKFGEDIATLAADLLVAQAVRMVGQHGRPELLEYVGLAGVRMCEGETLDLLVEREGMLSEEQYMDTVKRKTAAFMEAAAKIGSCIGKGSQAQQDALSRYAAALGVAFQVRDDILDVTSTQEVTGTSVRSDLKWSRSNLPLIHALAASPEKKREICQRKLSKGPVKEAMHLIEETESIEYASRTAKTYVEQAKAALEGQRFPNERLLNCLADLVSEREY
;
A
#
# COMPACT_ATOMS: atom_id res chain seq x y z
N MET A 1 3.65 -62.34 50.10
CA MET A 1 4.25 -61.89 48.84
C MET A 1 3.37 -62.36 47.69
N PRO A 2 2.59 -61.51 47.04
CA PRO A 2 1.86 -61.89 45.84
C PRO A 2 2.60 -61.34 44.60
N LYS A 3 2.60 -62.12 43.55
CA LYS A 3 3.23 -61.93 42.25
C LYS A 3 2.51 -60.83 41.45
N ARG A 4 3.27 -59.88 40.89
CA ARG A 4 2.77 -58.89 39.96
C ARG A 4 2.80 -59.45 38.54
N GLY A 5 1.62 -59.45 37.87
CA GLY A 5 1.47 -59.72 36.45
C GLY A 5 1.76 -58.49 35.57
N PRO A 6 2.01 -58.64 34.26
CA PRO A 6 2.45 -57.56 33.39
C PRO A 6 1.32 -56.66 32.93
N THR A 7 1.53 -55.35 33.00
CA THR A 7 0.60 -54.29 32.51
C THR A 7 0.80 -54.10 31.01
N THR A 8 -0.28 -54.31 30.27
CA THR A 8 -0.37 -54.03 28.83
C THR A 8 -0.47 -52.53 28.59
N ALA A 9 0.46 -51.98 27.81
CA ALA A 9 0.45 -50.58 27.35
C ALA A 9 -0.65 -50.39 26.30
N LYS A 10 -1.58 -49.43 26.54
CA LYS A 10 -2.54 -48.96 25.58
C LYS A 10 -1.86 -47.97 24.65
N GLY A 11 -1.89 -48.24 23.33
CA GLY A 11 -1.43 -47.35 22.30
C GLY A 11 -2.31 -46.11 22.19
N THR A 12 -1.66 -44.95 22.25
CA THR A 12 -2.30 -43.65 21.93
C THR A 12 -2.28 -43.44 20.40
N THR A 13 -3.46 -43.47 19.79
CA THR A 13 -3.62 -43.12 18.39
C THR A 13 -3.58 -41.59 18.25
N SER A 14 -2.61 -41.08 17.52
CA SER A 14 -2.55 -39.68 17.05
C SER A 14 -3.70 -39.39 16.08
N PRO A 15 -4.32 -38.20 16.11
CA PRO A 15 -5.34 -37.84 15.15
C PRO A 15 -4.70 -37.65 13.75
N LYS A 16 -5.23 -38.37 12.77
CA LYS A 16 -4.92 -38.17 11.36
C LYS A 16 -5.47 -36.80 10.93
N VAL A 17 -4.60 -35.90 10.51
CA VAL A 17 -4.95 -34.68 9.79
C VAL A 17 -5.59 -35.11 8.46
N ALA A 18 -6.84 -34.73 8.23
CA ALA A 18 -7.53 -34.94 6.96
C ALA A 18 -6.93 -34.00 5.92
N VAL A 19 -6.15 -34.56 5.00
CA VAL A 19 -5.71 -33.86 3.79
C VAL A 19 -6.90 -33.83 2.84
N CYS A 20 -7.44 -32.63 2.60
CA CYS A 20 -8.41 -32.40 1.53
C CYS A 20 -7.70 -32.63 0.18
N THR A 21 -7.99 -33.73 -0.47
CA THR A 21 -7.56 -34.04 -1.83
C THR A 21 -8.49 -33.33 -2.82
N GLY A 22 -8.25 -32.02 -3.08
CA GLY A 22 -8.60 -31.42 -4.35
C GLY A 22 -7.67 -32.01 -5.42
N SER A 23 -8.19 -32.31 -6.61
CA SER A 23 -7.43 -32.99 -7.64
C SER A 23 -6.16 -32.21 -7.96
N GLU A 24 -5.00 -32.85 -7.89
CA GLU A 24 -3.66 -32.28 -8.21
C GLU A 24 -3.60 -31.59 -9.59
N SER A 25 -4.54 -31.88 -10.47
CA SER A 25 -4.66 -31.28 -11.81
C SER A 25 -5.33 -29.90 -11.81
N GLU A 26 -6.20 -29.57 -10.86
CA GLU A 26 -6.81 -28.23 -10.72
C GLU A 26 -5.86 -27.29 -10.01
N VAL A 27 -5.19 -27.72 -8.95
CA VAL A 27 -4.20 -26.94 -8.24
C VAL A 27 -2.99 -26.61 -9.15
N ARG A 28 -2.57 -27.56 -10.04
CA ARG A 28 -1.50 -27.29 -11.03
C ARG A 28 -1.93 -26.30 -12.11
N ARG A 29 -3.19 -26.28 -12.54
CA ARG A 29 -3.64 -25.31 -13.56
C ARG A 29 -3.80 -23.89 -13.03
N GLU A 30 -4.01 -23.70 -11.74
CA GLU A 30 -4.01 -22.39 -11.10
C GLU A 30 -2.59 -21.86 -10.82
N THR A 31 -1.60 -22.74 -10.61
CA THR A 31 -0.19 -22.35 -10.37
C THR A 31 0.60 -22.04 -11.65
N GLU A 32 0.10 -22.43 -12.83
CA GLU A 32 0.77 -22.20 -14.13
C GLU A 32 0.22 -20.99 -14.91
N ARG A 33 -0.65 -20.16 -14.37
CA ARG A 33 -0.77 -18.81 -14.92
C ARG A 33 0.54 -18.10 -14.64
N GLU A 34 1.39 -18.01 -15.67
CA GLU A 34 2.57 -17.13 -15.69
C GLU A 34 2.14 -15.81 -15.02
N MET A 35 2.80 -15.45 -13.92
CA MET A 35 2.59 -14.19 -13.23
C MET A 35 3.11 -13.08 -14.16
N THR A 36 2.31 -12.72 -15.15
CA THR A 36 2.58 -11.52 -15.93
C THR A 36 2.27 -10.33 -15.02
N LYS A 37 3.32 -9.58 -14.65
CA LYS A 37 3.15 -8.28 -13.97
C LYS A 37 2.08 -7.50 -14.72
N PRO A 38 1.10 -6.87 -14.03
CA PRO A 38 0.11 -6.07 -14.71
C PRO A 38 0.81 -5.02 -15.58
N PRO A 39 0.36 -4.83 -16.84
CA PRO A 39 1.00 -3.89 -17.74
C PRO A 39 0.98 -2.49 -17.13
N LEU A 40 2.13 -1.82 -17.15
CA LEU A 40 2.22 -0.40 -16.81
C LEU A 40 1.33 0.39 -17.76
N SER A 41 0.69 1.46 -17.26
CA SER A 41 -0.17 2.30 -18.08
C SER A 41 0.54 2.72 -19.39
N PRO A 42 -0.11 2.59 -20.56
CA PRO A 42 0.46 3.01 -21.84
C PRO A 42 0.81 4.51 -21.89
N SER A 43 0.22 5.31 -21.00
CA SER A 43 0.48 6.75 -20.87
C SER A 43 1.75 7.09 -20.07
N LEU A 44 2.43 6.10 -19.46
CA LEU A 44 3.63 6.35 -18.67
C LEU A 44 4.80 6.82 -19.53
N HIS A 45 5.44 7.90 -19.09
CA HIS A 45 6.63 8.43 -19.75
C HIS A 45 7.76 7.39 -19.74
N PRO A 46 8.46 7.13 -20.88
CA PRO A 46 9.50 6.09 -20.98
C PRO A 46 10.59 6.18 -19.90
N GLU A 47 10.96 7.41 -19.51
CA GLU A 47 11.95 7.63 -18.46
C GLU A 47 11.44 7.22 -17.06
N ILE A 48 10.14 7.26 -16.80
CA ILE A 48 9.53 6.75 -15.58
C ILE A 48 9.56 5.22 -15.59
N ILE A 49 9.20 4.60 -16.72
CA ILE A 49 9.24 3.14 -16.89
C ILE A 49 10.66 2.62 -16.62
N ALA A 50 11.68 3.25 -17.22
CA ALA A 50 13.08 2.85 -17.02
C ALA A 50 13.51 2.88 -15.55
N ARG A 51 12.98 3.82 -14.74
CA ARG A 51 13.26 3.86 -13.30
C ARG A 51 12.51 2.79 -12.52
N ILE A 52 11.29 2.48 -12.91
CA ILE A 52 10.53 1.36 -12.33
C ILE A 52 11.26 0.04 -12.60
N ASP A 53 11.74 -0.19 -13.82
CA ASP A 53 12.50 -1.39 -14.18
C ASP A 53 13.81 -1.53 -13.36
N LEU A 54 14.49 -0.40 -13.09
CA LEU A 54 15.66 -0.38 -12.21
C LEU A 54 15.31 -0.74 -10.76
N ILE A 55 14.19 -0.24 -10.25
CA ILE A 55 13.69 -0.57 -8.91
C ILE A 55 13.34 -2.05 -8.84
N ASP A 56 12.57 -2.57 -9.79
CA ASP A 56 12.16 -3.98 -9.84
C ASP A 56 13.38 -4.91 -9.91
N GLY A 57 14.32 -4.63 -10.82
CA GLY A 57 15.54 -5.42 -10.91
C GLY A 57 16.44 -5.33 -9.67
N ALA A 58 16.36 -4.24 -8.90
CA ALA A 58 17.07 -4.14 -7.62
C ALA A 58 16.34 -4.93 -6.52
N LEU A 59 15.01 -4.88 -6.45
CA LEU A 59 14.19 -5.67 -5.51
C LEU A 59 14.44 -7.17 -5.70
N ASP A 60 14.43 -7.66 -6.94
CA ASP A 60 14.68 -9.07 -7.26
C ASP A 60 16.08 -9.52 -6.79
N ARG A 61 17.10 -8.66 -6.90
CA ARG A 61 18.45 -8.97 -6.40
C ARG A 61 18.58 -8.98 -4.88
N TYR A 62 17.85 -8.10 -4.19
CA TYR A 62 17.91 -7.99 -2.72
C TYR A 62 17.13 -9.10 -2.00
N LEU A 63 16.10 -9.63 -2.64
CA LEU A 63 15.20 -10.63 -2.06
C LEU A 63 15.19 -11.93 -2.88
N SER A 64 16.30 -12.28 -3.55
CA SER A 64 16.39 -13.59 -4.18
C SER A 64 16.06 -14.67 -3.13
N THR A 65 15.28 -15.67 -3.49
CA THR A 65 14.86 -16.76 -2.61
C THR A 65 16.04 -17.56 -2.03
N ASP A 66 17.20 -17.43 -2.68
CA ASP A 66 18.49 -18.00 -2.22
C ASP A 66 19.16 -17.17 -1.10
N SER A 67 18.51 -16.07 -0.64
CA SER A 67 19.14 -15.06 0.23
C SER A 67 19.22 -15.46 1.71
N GLY A 68 18.56 -16.55 2.15
CA GLY A 68 18.60 -16.92 3.55
C GLY A 68 17.72 -18.11 3.95
N GLU A 69 17.85 -18.52 5.20
CA GLU A 69 17.09 -19.61 5.80
C GLU A 69 16.26 -19.11 7.00
N PRO A 70 15.08 -19.68 7.24
CA PRO A 70 14.41 -20.73 6.46
C PRO A 70 13.79 -20.17 5.14
N ALA A 71 13.87 -20.95 4.04
CA ALA A 71 13.45 -20.55 2.70
C ALA A 71 12.01 -20.00 2.67
N VAL A 72 11.07 -20.63 3.37
CA VAL A 72 9.65 -20.20 3.42
C VAL A 72 9.46 -18.74 3.86
N LEU A 73 10.34 -18.23 4.74
CA LEU A 73 10.28 -16.83 5.20
C LEU A 73 10.62 -15.85 4.06
N TYR A 74 11.66 -16.17 3.29
CA TYR A 74 12.08 -15.34 2.15
C TYR A 74 11.12 -15.45 0.96
N GLU A 75 10.55 -16.64 0.72
CA GLU A 75 9.47 -16.83 -0.26
C GLU A 75 8.24 -15.99 0.10
N ALA A 76 7.82 -15.98 1.37
CA ALA A 76 6.70 -15.18 1.85
C ALA A 76 6.98 -13.67 1.72
N ALA A 77 8.18 -13.22 2.10
CA ALA A 77 8.59 -11.81 1.98
C ALA A 77 8.66 -11.35 0.51
N HIS A 78 9.08 -12.22 -0.41
CA HIS A 78 9.18 -11.92 -1.84
C HIS A 78 7.83 -11.98 -2.58
N HIS A 79 6.85 -12.71 -2.05
CA HIS A 79 5.61 -13.06 -2.74
C HIS A 79 4.85 -11.84 -3.32
N LEU A 80 4.57 -10.80 -2.51
CA LEU A 80 3.89 -9.59 -2.99
C LEU A 80 4.79 -8.66 -3.81
N ILE A 81 6.10 -8.74 -3.63
CA ILE A 81 7.07 -7.96 -4.42
C ILE A 81 7.11 -8.47 -5.85
N ALA A 82 7.16 -9.80 -6.02
CA ALA A 82 7.12 -10.46 -7.33
C ALA A 82 5.82 -10.20 -8.09
N ALA A 83 4.68 -10.02 -7.39
CA ALA A 83 3.41 -9.64 -7.99
C ALA A 83 3.41 -8.22 -8.61
N GLY A 84 4.49 -7.47 -8.44
CA GLY A 84 4.64 -6.12 -9.01
C GLY A 84 4.11 -5.02 -8.11
N GLY A 85 3.83 -3.86 -8.69
CA GLY A 85 3.30 -2.69 -8.00
C GLY A 85 3.71 -1.39 -8.70
N LYS A 86 3.07 -0.29 -8.31
CA LYS A 86 3.26 1.03 -8.95
C LYS A 86 4.57 1.72 -8.61
N ARG A 87 5.29 1.22 -7.62
CA ARG A 87 6.60 1.72 -7.14
C ARG A 87 6.63 3.23 -6.87
N LEU A 88 5.49 3.83 -6.53
CA LEU A 88 5.33 5.28 -6.46
C LEU A 88 6.28 5.94 -5.42
N ARG A 89 6.45 5.31 -4.25
CA ARG A 89 7.31 5.84 -3.18
C ARG A 89 8.79 5.77 -3.56
N SER A 90 9.21 4.66 -4.12
CA SER A 90 10.58 4.47 -4.63
C SER A 90 10.87 5.41 -5.79
N LEU A 91 9.91 5.59 -6.68
CA LEU A 91 10.03 6.53 -7.80
C LEU A 91 10.15 7.96 -7.30
N LEU A 92 9.39 8.37 -6.28
CA LEU A 92 9.52 9.68 -5.63
C LEU A 92 10.93 9.90 -5.06
N ILE A 93 11.50 8.91 -4.35
CA ILE A 93 12.87 9.01 -3.82
C ILE A 93 13.85 9.29 -4.96
N ILE A 94 13.78 8.53 -6.05
CA ILE A 94 14.67 8.69 -7.21
C ILE A 94 14.47 10.04 -7.87
N LEU A 95 13.23 10.40 -8.22
CA LEU A 95 12.94 11.64 -8.92
C LEU A 95 13.28 12.88 -8.09
N CYS A 96 13.03 12.87 -6.78
CA CYS A 96 13.39 13.97 -5.89
C CYS A 96 14.91 14.08 -5.69
N CYS A 97 15.66 12.96 -5.70
CA CYS A 97 17.11 12.96 -5.68
C CYS A 97 17.66 13.60 -6.97
N GLU A 98 17.18 13.16 -8.11
CA GLU A 98 17.60 13.69 -9.42
C GLU A 98 17.20 15.18 -9.61
N ALA A 99 16.04 15.58 -9.07
CA ALA A 99 15.54 16.95 -9.15
C ALA A 99 16.50 17.97 -8.52
N VAL A 100 17.32 17.55 -7.57
CA VAL A 100 18.28 18.41 -6.88
C VAL A 100 19.74 18.11 -7.27
N GLY A 101 19.96 17.33 -8.35
CA GLY A 101 21.28 17.07 -8.93
C GLY A 101 21.96 15.79 -8.45
N GLY A 102 21.29 14.95 -7.66
CA GLY A 102 21.77 13.61 -7.31
C GLY A 102 21.57 12.60 -8.45
N THR A 103 21.92 11.35 -8.22
CA THR A 103 21.82 10.29 -9.22
C THR A 103 20.90 9.17 -8.80
N THR A 104 20.29 8.49 -9.77
CA THR A 104 19.51 7.24 -9.52
C THR A 104 20.30 6.25 -8.68
N LYS A 105 21.59 6.07 -8.96
CA LYS A 105 22.46 5.11 -8.28
C LYS A 105 22.55 5.39 -6.77
N ASP A 106 22.63 6.66 -6.38
CA ASP A 106 22.73 7.05 -4.97
C ASP A 106 21.40 6.80 -4.23
N ALA A 107 20.26 7.01 -4.91
CA ALA A 107 18.93 6.89 -4.35
C ALA A 107 18.40 5.44 -4.34
N LEU A 108 18.81 4.59 -5.29
CA LEU A 108 18.24 3.28 -5.54
C LEU A 108 18.22 2.35 -4.31
N PRO A 109 19.28 2.25 -3.47
CA PRO A 109 19.22 1.40 -2.28
C PRO A 109 18.11 1.82 -1.30
N ILE A 110 17.89 3.13 -1.13
CA ILE A 110 16.87 3.64 -0.21
C ILE A 110 15.47 3.57 -0.87
N ALA A 111 15.39 3.70 -2.18
CA ALA A 111 14.15 3.43 -2.93
C ALA A 111 13.70 1.97 -2.75
N VAL A 112 14.62 1.01 -2.81
CA VAL A 112 14.36 -0.41 -2.49
C VAL A 112 13.87 -0.55 -1.04
N ALA A 113 14.56 0.04 -0.06
CA ALA A 113 14.15 0.00 1.35
C ALA A 113 12.72 0.54 1.55
N ALA A 114 12.32 1.59 0.85
CA ALA A 114 10.96 2.12 0.90
C ALA A 114 9.91 1.11 0.37
N GLU A 115 10.21 0.35 -0.68
CA GLU A 115 9.31 -0.71 -1.16
C GLU A 115 9.22 -1.89 -0.18
N LEU A 116 10.30 -2.21 0.53
CA LEU A 116 10.25 -3.24 1.57
C LEU A 116 9.29 -2.82 2.70
N ILE A 117 9.40 -1.56 3.17
CA ILE A 117 8.49 -1.01 4.19
C ILE A 117 7.05 -1.00 3.68
N GLN A 118 6.84 -0.53 2.44
CA GLN A 118 5.50 -0.53 1.83
C GLN A 118 4.92 -1.94 1.71
N THR A 119 5.72 -2.92 1.33
CA THR A 119 5.25 -4.31 1.22
C THR A 119 4.94 -4.89 2.60
N ALA A 120 5.74 -4.58 3.62
CA ALA A 120 5.46 -4.98 5.00
C ALA A 120 4.14 -4.37 5.52
N SER A 121 3.84 -3.10 5.19
CA SER A 121 2.55 -2.50 5.56
C SER A 121 1.39 -3.22 4.87
N LEU A 122 1.49 -3.48 3.56
CA LEU A 122 0.43 -4.19 2.82
C LEU A 122 0.18 -5.61 3.36
N ILE A 123 1.22 -6.34 3.78
CA ILE A 123 1.04 -7.66 4.41
C ILE A 123 0.22 -7.52 5.70
N ARG A 124 0.48 -6.50 6.52
CA ARG A 124 -0.25 -6.26 7.76
C ARG A 124 -1.68 -5.76 7.51
N ASP A 125 -1.84 -4.86 6.55
CA ASP A 125 -3.15 -4.36 6.13
C ASP A 125 -4.03 -5.53 5.65
N ASP A 126 -3.50 -6.40 4.75
CA ASP A 126 -4.21 -7.59 4.26
C ASP A 126 -4.65 -8.54 5.38
N MET A 127 -3.85 -8.66 6.46
CA MET A 127 -4.20 -9.49 7.63
C MET A 127 -5.30 -8.85 8.46
N MET A 128 -5.22 -7.53 8.71
CA MET A 128 -6.22 -6.78 9.48
C MET A 128 -7.56 -6.70 8.74
N ASP A 129 -7.49 -6.60 7.41
CA ASP A 129 -8.64 -6.49 6.52
C ASP A 129 -9.25 -7.84 6.15
N HIS A 130 -8.56 -8.94 6.49
CA HIS A 130 -8.92 -10.30 6.08
C HIS A 130 -9.05 -10.44 4.56
N ASP A 131 -8.24 -9.71 3.79
CA ASP A 131 -8.26 -9.74 2.33
C ASP A 131 -7.69 -11.05 1.80
N ASP A 132 -8.36 -11.65 0.80
CA ASP A 132 -7.92 -12.90 0.20
C ASP A 132 -6.91 -12.69 -0.93
N PHE A 133 -7.00 -11.56 -1.64
CA PHE A 133 -6.21 -11.25 -2.83
C PHE A 133 -5.61 -9.84 -2.79
N ARG A 134 -4.36 -9.71 -3.26
CA ARG A 134 -3.64 -8.47 -3.45
C ARG A 134 -2.81 -8.54 -4.74
N ARG A 135 -2.92 -7.54 -5.60
CA ARG A 135 -2.19 -7.50 -6.89
C ARG A 135 -2.46 -8.74 -7.78
N GLY A 136 -3.67 -9.29 -7.71
CA GLY A 136 -4.07 -10.48 -8.47
C GLY A 136 -3.54 -11.81 -7.93
N VAL A 137 -2.79 -11.83 -6.83
CA VAL A 137 -2.32 -13.06 -6.16
C VAL A 137 -2.94 -13.19 -4.78
N MET A 138 -2.94 -14.41 -4.22
CA MET A 138 -3.35 -14.63 -2.83
C MET A 138 -2.49 -13.78 -1.88
N THR A 139 -3.10 -13.24 -0.83
CA THR A 139 -2.37 -12.53 0.22
C THR A 139 -1.40 -13.44 0.96
N VAL A 140 -0.36 -12.87 1.57
CA VAL A 140 0.70 -13.66 2.23
C VAL A 140 0.14 -14.53 3.35
N HIS A 141 -0.78 -13.98 4.17
CA HIS A 141 -1.38 -14.75 5.28
C HIS A 141 -2.27 -15.89 4.80
N ARG A 142 -2.95 -15.74 3.64
CA ARG A 142 -3.73 -16.83 3.04
C ARG A 142 -2.87 -17.93 2.47
N LYS A 143 -1.72 -17.59 1.89
CA LYS A 143 -0.83 -18.55 1.24
C LYS A 143 0.12 -19.24 2.21
N PHE A 144 0.68 -18.52 3.19
CA PHE A 144 1.75 -19.01 4.07
C PHE A 144 1.33 -19.12 5.54
N GLY A 145 0.13 -18.66 5.91
CA GLY A 145 -0.36 -18.57 7.28
C GLY A 145 0.02 -17.25 7.97
N GLU A 146 -0.74 -16.88 9.01
CA GLU A 146 -0.60 -15.60 9.72
C GLU A 146 0.76 -15.44 10.42
N ASP A 147 1.28 -16.52 11.03
CA ASP A 147 2.58 -16.50 11.72
C ASP A 147 3.72 -16.16 10.76
N ILE A 148 3.77 -16.82 9.59
CA ILE A 148 4.79 -16.57 8.57
C ILE A 148 4.61 -15.20 7.93
N ALA A 149 3.37 -14.74 7.70
CA ALA A 149 3.09 -13.42 7.17
C ALA A 149 3.58 -12.31 8.12
N THR A 150 3.37 -12.47 9.43
CA THR A 150 3.86 -11.55 10.45
C THR A 150 5.39 -11.46 10.42
N LEU A 151 6.07 -12.62 10.43
CA LEU A 151 7.53 -12.68 10.39
C LEU A 151 8.11 -12.17 9.07
N ALA A 152 7.42 -12.40 7.94
CA ALA A 152 7.82 -11.87 6.64
C ALA A 152 7.76 -10.34 6.61
N ALA A 153 6.70 -9.74 7.18
CA ALA A 153 6.59 -8.28 7.31
C ALA A 153 7.72 -7.72 8.21
N ASP A 154 8.03 -8.39 9.33
CA ASP A 154 9.12 -7.97 10.22
C ASP A 154 10.50 -8.09 9.56
N LEU A 155 10.74 -9.17 8.79
CA LEU A 155 11.95 -9.33 7.98
C LEU A 155 12.13 -8.16 7.00
N LEU A 156 11.08 -7.78 6.27
CA LEU A 156 11.12 -6.68 5.32
C LEU A 156 11.48 -5.35 5.99
N VAL A 157 10.89 -5.05 7.16
CA VAL A 157 11.22 -3.86 7.94
C VAL A 157 12.67 -3.90 8.43
N ALA A 158 13.12 -5.04 8.96
CA ALA A 158 14.51 -5.20 9.44
C ALA A 158 15.53 -5.01 8.30
N GLN A 159 15.25 -5.57 7.11
CA GLN A 159 16.09 -5.37 5.93
C GLN A 159 16.12 -3.90 5.49
N ALA A 160 14.97 -3.23 5.48
CA ALA A 160 14.89 -1.81 5.14
C ALA A 160 15.72 -0.95 6.11
N VAL A 161 15.57 -1.17 7.42
CA VAL A 161 16.36 -0.46 8.46
C VAL A 161 17.86 -0.70 8.26
N ARG A 162 18.27 -1.94 7.96
CA ARG A 162 19.65 -2.29 7.67
C ARG A 162 20.19 -1.52 6.46
N MET A 163 19.40 -1.46 5.36
CA MET A 163 19.80 -0.74 4.13
C MET A 163 19.94 0.76 4.38
N VAL A 164 18.98 1.37 5.09
CA VAL A 164 19.03 2.81 5.44
C VAL A 164 20.23 3.09 6.35
N GLY A 165 20.49 2.23 7.34
CA GLY A 165 21.65 2.34 8.23
C GLY A 165 22.99 2.25 7.49
N GLN A 166 23.11 1.38 6.48
CA GLN A 166 24.30 1.24 5.65
C GLN A 166 24.60 2.48 4.78
N HIS A 167 23.60 3.31 4.48
CA HIS A 167 23.79 4.55 3.74
C HIS A 167 24.61 5.59 4.51
N GLY A 168 24.66 5.48 5.85
CA GLY A 168 25.53 6.30 6.70
C GLY A 168 25.04 7.73 6.96
N ARG A 169 23.78 8.05 6.67
CA ARG A 169 23.14 9.34 6.95
C ARG A 169 22.07 9.18 8.02
N PRO A 170 22.28 9.68 9.25
CA PRO A 170 21.31 9.56 10.34
C PRO A 170 19.94 10.16 10.03
N GLU A 171 19.90 11.23 9.25
CA GLU A 171 18.66 11.93 8.87
C GLU A 171 17.68 11.01 8.11
N LEU A 172 18.21 10.07 7.34
CA LEU A 172 17.36 9.12 6.59
C LEU A 172 16.63 8.15 7.53
N LEU A 173 17.29 7.73 8.62
CA LEU A 173 16.65 6.90 9.66
C LEU A 173 15.54 7.68 10.38
N GLU A 174 15.78 8.97 10.66
CA GLU A 174 14.78 9.83 11.27
C GLU A 174 13.55 9.97 10.36
N TYR A 175 13.74 10.26 9.06
CA TYR A 175 12.61 10.39 8.12
C TYR A 175 11.82 9.09 7.98
N VAL A 176 12.51 7.95 7.87
CA VAL A 176 11.86 6.63 7.79
C VAL A 176 11.13 6.31 9.09
N GLY A 177 11.77 6.54 10.24
CA GLY A 177 11.17 6.28 11.55
C GLY A 177 9.92 7.12 11.80
N LEU A 178 9.98 8.42 11.52
CA LEU A 178 8.85 9.32 11.67
C LEU A 178 7.69 8.94 10.73
N ALA A 179 8.00 8.60 9.47
CA ALA A 179 6.98 8.11 8.54
C ALA A 179 6.30 6.84 9.06
N GLY A 180 7.07 5.87 9.58
CA GLY A 180 6.53 4.66 10.18
C GLY A 180 5.61 4.94 11.38
N VAL A 181 6.01 5.85 12.27
CA VAL A 181 5.14 6.29 13.39
C VAL A 181 3.82 6.86 12.87
N ARG A 182 3.88 7.78 11.90
CA ARG A 182 2.69 8.40 11.30
C ARG A 182 1.79 7.38 10.61
N MET A 183 2.36 6.42 9.88
CA MET A 183 1.60 5.34 9.25
C MET A 183 0.85 4.51 10.29
N CYS A 184 1.49 4.13 11.40
CA CYS A 184 0.84 3.38 12.48
C CYS A 184 -0.28 4.21 13.16
N GLU A 185 -0.04 5.50 13.40
CA GLU A 185 -1.08 6.40 13.92
C GLU A 185 -2.28 6.48 12.96
N GLY A 186 -2.02 6.67 11.66
CA GLY A 186 -3.06 6.75 10.64
C GLY A 186 -3.86 5.46 10.50
N GLU A 187 -3.18 4.30 10.48
CA GLU A 187 -3.83 2.99 10.45
C GLU A 187 -4.69 2.76 11.69
N THR A 188 -4.19 3.14 12.87
CA THR A 188 -4.96 3.03 14.11
C THR A 188 -6.22 3.90 14.06
N LEU A 189 -6.13 5.12 13.52
CA LEU A 189 -7.32 5.98 13.35
C LEU A 189 -8.35 5.31 12.43
N ASP A 190 -7.90 4.73 11.32
CA ASP A 190 -8.76 4.02 10.37
C ASP A 190 -9.51 2.84 11.04
N LEU A 191 -8.80 2.02 11.80
CA LEU A 191 -9.37 0.90 12.58
C LEU A 191 -10.35 1.36 13.68
N LEU A 192 -10.10 2.50 14.33
CA LEU A 192 -11.00 3.04 15.37
C LEU A 192 -12.33 3.49 14.77
N VAL A 193 -12.32 4.00 13.55
CA VAL A 193 -13.54 4.39 12.84
C VAL A 193 -14.49 3.22 12.64
N GLU A 194 -13.97 2.04 12.32
CA GLU A 194 -14.79 0.83 12.18
C GLU A 194 -15.57 0.50 13.47
N ARG A 195 -15.04 0.91 14.62
CA ARG A 195 -15.62 0.62 15.94
C ARG A 195 -16.56 1.71 16.43
N GLU A 196 -16.28 2.97 16.13
CA GLU A 196 -16.96 4.13 16.70
C GLU A 196 -17.98 4.77 15.74
N GLY A 197 -17.94 4.43 14.47
CA GLY A 197 -18.80 4.99 13.43
C GLY A 197 -18.06 5.96 12.52
N MET A 198 -18.78 6.62 11.60
CA MET A 198 -18.22 7.36 10.49
C MET A 198 -17.41 8.59 10.87
N LEU A 199 -16.31 8.81 10.13
CA LEU A 199 -15.50 10.02 10.17
C LEU A 199 -16.23 11.24 9.60
N SER A 200 -15.92 12.41 10.14
CA SER A 200 -16.06 13.66 9.40
C SER A 200 -15.00 13.72 8.28
N GLU A 201 -15.23 14.59 7.31
CA GLU A 201 -14.23 14.82 6.25
C GLU A 201 -12.89 15.31 6.82
N GLU A 202 -12.90 16.12 7.87
CA GLU A 202 -11.69 16.59 8.55
C GLU A 202 -10.90 15.43 9.17
N GLN A 203 -11.56 14.51 9.85
CA GLN A 203 -10.96 13.32 10.45
C GLN A 203 -10.40 12.38 9.34
N TYR A 204 -11.16 12.19 8.27
CA TYR A 204 -10.71 11.46 7.10
C TYR A 204 -9.41 12.06 6.53
N MET A 205 -9.38 13.38 6.33
CA MET A 205 -8.19 14.05 5.80
C MET A 205 -6.98 13.94 6.75
N ASP A 206 -7.18 13.95 8.08
CA ASP A 206 -6.08 13.70 9.02
C ASP A 206 -5.57 12.26 8.92
N THR A 207 -6.47 11.28 8.82
CA THR A 207 -6.12 9.88 8.61
C THR A 207 -5.31 9.68 7.32
N VAL A 208 -5.76 10.23 6.19
CA VAL A 208 -5.07 10.16 4.90
C VAL A 208 -3.68 10.81 4.96
N LYS A 209 -3.57 11.97 5.61
CA LYS A 209 -2.27 12.64 5.79
C LYS A 209 -1.29 11.79 6.58
N ARG A 210 -1.73 11.08 7.61
CA ARG A 210 -0.88 10.20 8.43
C ARG A 210 -0.60 8.86 7.73
N LYS A 211 -1.64 8.16 7.28
CA LYS A 211 -1.54 6.80 6.72
C LYS A 211 -0.77 6.78 5.40
N THR A 212 -1.08 7.71 4.49
CA THR A 212 -0.59 7.68 3.10
C THR A 212 0.37 8.82 2.78
N ALA A 213 -0.01 10.08 3.04
CA ALA A 213 0.78 11.24 2.58
C ALA A 213 2.11 11.39 3.34
N ALA A 214 2.16 11.04 4.62
CA ALA A 214 3.39 11.16 5.42
C ALA A 214 4.55 10.32 4.85
N PHE A 215 4.27 9.14 4.32
CA PHE A 215 5.33 8.32 3.69
C PHE A 215 5.76 8.87 2.33
N MET A 216 4.85 9.46 1.57
CA MET A 216 5.21 10.14 0.31
C MET A 216 6.06 11.38 0.58
N GLU A 217 5.68 12.17 1.59
CA GLU A 217 6.46 13.31 2.08
C GLU A 217 7.87 12.89 2.52
N ALA A 218 7.98 11.83 3.31
CA ALA A 218 9.27 11.29 3.74
C ALA A 218 10.11 10.81 2.55
N ALA A 219 9.50 10.16 1.55
CA ALA A 219 10.18 9.73 0.33
C ALA A 219 10.81 10.93 -0.41
N ALA A 220 10.10 12.05 -0.53
CA ALA A 220 10.64 13.26 -1.14
C ALA A 220 11.77 13.90 -0.32
N LYS A 221 11.63 13.97 1.02
CA LYS A 221 12.69 14.43 1.92
C LYS A 221 13.94 13.55 1.81
N ILE A 222 13.78 12.26 1.81
CA ILE A 222 14.86 11.28 1.65
C ILE A 222 15.58 11.50 0.32
N GLY A 223 14.85 11.53 -0.81
CA GLY A 223 15.43 11.72 -2.12
C GLY A 223 16.19 13.03 -2.24
N SER A 224 15.56 14.14 -1.85
CA SER A 224 16.20 15.47 -1.91
C SER A 224 17.36 15.62 -0.93
N CYS A 225 17.33 14.95 0.23
CA CYS A 225 18.46 14.85 1.14
C CYS A 225 19.64 14.12 0.49
N ILE A 226 19.42 12.94 -0.11
CA ILE A 226 20.45 12.16 -0.81
C ILE A 226 21.10 12.99 -1.92
N GLY A 227 20.29 13.68 -2.73
CA GLY A 227 20.74 14.57 -3.80
C GLY A 227 21.36 15.88 -3.33
N LYS A 228 21.42 16.14 -2.01
CA LYS A 228 21.99 17.36 -1.39
C LYS A 228 21.27 18.65 -1.81
N GLY A 229 19.95 18.58 -1.97
CA GLY A 229 19.11 19.75 -2.25
C GLY A 229 19.19 20.80 -1.15
N SER A 230 19.05 22.07 -1.52
CA SER A 230 18.90 23.16 -0.55
C SER A 230 17.63 22.96 0.29
N GLN A 231 17.56 23.58 1.47
CA GLN A 231 16.38 23.50 2.33
C GLN A 231 15.10 23.94 1.59
N ALA A 232 15.16 24.99 0.80
CA ALA A 232 14.04 25.47 0.00
C ALA A 232 13.56 24.44 -1.04
N GLN A 233 14.49 23.73 -1.68
CA GLN A 233 14.17 22.64 -2.62
C GLN A 233 13.57 21.42 -1.88
N GLN A 234 14.13 21.05 -0.73
CA GLN A 234 13.60 19.95 0.10
C GLN A 234 12.18 20.26 0.57
N ASP A 235 11.93 21.49 1.03
CA ASP A 235 10.60 21.94 1.48
C ASP A 235 9.58 21.96 0.33
N ALA A 236 10.00 22.39 -0.87
CA ALA A 236 9.14 22.37 -2.06
C ALA A 236 8.76 20.94 -2.46
N LEU A 237 9.74 20.03 -2.54
CA LEU A 237 9.51 18.60 -2.87
C LEU A 237 8.70 17.88 -1.79
N SER A 238 8.90 18.25 -0.51
CA SER A 238 8.10 17.73 0.61
C SER A 238 6.63 18.12 0.47
N ARG A 239 6.33 19.40 0.22
CA ARG A 239 4.93 19.86 -0.02
C ARG A 239 4.32 19.22 -1.26
N TYR A 240 5.08 19.11 -2.35
CA TYR A 240 4.67 18.41 -3.56
C TYR A 240 4.22 16.97 -3.24
N ALA A 241 5.06 16.20 -2.56
CA ALA A 241 4.80 14.80 -2.27
C ALA A 241 3.67 14.61 -1.24
N ALA A 242 3.55 15.49 -0.26
CA ALA A 242 2.44 15.46 0.71
C ALA A 242 1.08 15.67 0.01
N ALA A 243 0.98 16.68 -0.87
CA ALA A 243 -0.24 16.91 -1.65
C ALA A 243 -0.52 15.74 -2.60
N LEU A 244 0.51 15.23 -3.29
CA LEU A 244 0.37 14.07 -4.18
C LEU A 244 -0.11 12.83 -3.43
N GLY A 245 0.31 12.63 -2.17
CA GLY A 245 -0.12 11.52 -1.32
C GLY A 245 -1.61 11.58 -0.98
N VAL A 246 -2.15 12.77 -0.71
CA VAL A 246 -3.59 12.96 -0.50
C VAL A 246 -4.36 12.69 -1.80
N ALA A 247 -3.91 13.27 -2.94
CA ALA A 247 -4.54 13.03 -4.24
C ALA A 247 -4.57 11.53 -4.59
N PHE A 248 -3.48 10.82 -4.30
CA PHE A 248 -3.34 9.38 -4.54
C PHE A 248 -4.39 8.59 -3.75
N GLN A 249 -4.57 8.87 -2.45
CA GLN A 249 -5.54 8.17 -1.62
C GLN A 249 -6.98 8.46 -2.07
N VAL A 250 -7.30 9.72 -2.34
CA VAL A 250 -8.65 10.09 -2.84
C VAL A 250 -8.96 9.38 -4.16
N ARG A 251 -7.97 9.20 -5.05
CA ARG A 251 -8.14 8.41 -6.28
C ARG A 251 -8.33 6.92 -6.01
N ASP A 252 -7.62 6.36 -5.03
CA ASP A 252 -7.84 4.97 -4.61
C ASP A 252 -9.28 4.79 -4.09
N ASP A 253 -9.79 5.70 -3.27
CA ASP A 253 -11.18 5.67 -2.77
C ASP A 253 -12.22 5.72 -3.91
N ILE A 254 -11.98 6.55 -4.93
CA ILE A 254 -12.85 6.61 -6.13
C ILE A 254 -12.81 5.26 -6.86
N LEU A 255 -11.62 4.68 -7.05
CA LEU A 255 -11.45 3.41 -7.74
C LEU A 255 -12.11 2.24 -6.98
N ASP A 256 -12.05 2.24 -5.64
CA ASP A 256 -12.74 1.23 -4.84
C ASP A 256 -14.26 1.24 -5.04
N VAL A 257 -14.84 2.42 -5.29
CA VAL A 257 -16.27 2.58 -5.56
C VAL A 257 -16.64 2.26 -7.00
N THR A 258 -15.80 2.62 -7.99
CA THR A 258 -16.14 2.61 -9.41
C THR A 258 -15.63 1.40 -10.19
N SER A 259 -14.56 0.75 -9.73
CA SER A 259 -13.89 -0.33 -10.46
C SER A 259 -14.47 -1.71 -10.16
N THR A 260 -14.03 -2.71 -10.93
CA THR A 260 -14.29 -4.13 -10.68
C THR A 260 -13.04 -4.82 -10.13
N GLN A 261 -13.22 -5.97 -9.46
CA GLN A 261 -12.10 -6.76 -8.91
C GLN A 261 -11.06 -7.17 -9.98
N GLU A 262 -11.51 -7.39 -11.22
CA GLU A 262 -10.62 -7.74 -12.34
C GLU A 262 -9.66 -6.60 -12.70
N VAL A 263 -10.07 -5.35 -12.45
CA VAL A 263 -9.28 -4.15 -12.77
C VAL A 263 -8.30 -3.80 -11.64
N THR A 264 -8.74 -3.86 -10.38
CA THR A 264 -7.92 -3.46 -9.23
C THR A 264 -6.99 -4.54 -8.72
N GLY A 265 -7.31 -5.82 -8.98
CA GLY A 265 -6.57 -6.96 -8.41
C GLY A 265 -6.72 -7.12 -6.90
N THR A 266 -7.64 -6.38 -6.28
CA THR A 266 -7.97 -6.41 -4.84
C THR A 266 -9.45 -6.66 -4.65
N SER A 267 -9.88 -6.88 -3.41
CA SER A 267 -11.30 -7.00 -3.07
C SER A 267 -12.01 -5.66 -3.24
N VAL A 268 -12.58 -5.41 -4.43
CA VAL A 268 -13.31 -4.17 -4.73
C VAL A 268 -14.49 -3.97 -3.80
N ARG A 269 -14.74 -2.72 -3.43
CA ARG A 269 -15.76 -2.31 -2.46
C ARG A 269 -15.52 -2.86 -1.05
N SER A 270 -14.26 -3.18 -0.72
CA SER A 270 -13.88 -3.61 0.63
C SER A 270 -14.26 -2.54 1.64
N ASP A 271 -13.95 -1.28 1.37
CA ASP A 271 -14.22 -0.14 2.23
C ASP A 271 -15.73 0.09 2.45
N LEU A 272 -16.54 -0.09 1.41
CA LEU A 272 -18.00 -0.02 1.54
C LEU A 272 -18.57 -1.23 2.28
N LYS A 273 -18.00 -2.42 2.07
CA LYS A 273 -18.44 -3.67 2.71
C LYS A 273 -18.18 -3.66 4.22
N TRP A 274 -17.06 -3.06 4.65
CA TRP A 274 -16.64 -3.03 6.04
C TRP A 274 -16.94 -1.71 6.74
N SER A 275 -17.78 -0.83 6.13
CA SER A 275 -18.07 0.52 6.65
C SER A 275 -16.83 1.41 6.78
N ARG A 276 -15.76 1.12 6.01
CA ARG A 276 -14.58 1.97 5.99
C ARG A 276 -14.91 3.32 5.40
N SER A 277 -14.29 4.32 5.96
CA SER A 277 -14.50 5.69 5.54
C SER A 277 -13.70 5.96 4.27
N ASN A 278 -14.38 6.18 3.15
CA ASN A 278 -13.80 6.77 1.95
C ASN A 278 -14.46 8.10 1.64
N LEU A 279 -13.78 8.97 0.92
CA LEU A 279 -14.27 10.33 0.67
C LEU A 279 -15.62 10.37 -0.05
N PRO A 280 -15.88 9.58 -1.11
CA PRO A 280 -17.21 9.53 -1.73
C PRO A 280 -18.34 9.22 -0.75
N LEU A 281 -18.17 8.25 0.14
CA LEU A 281 -19.18 7.86 1.11
C LEU A 281 -19.37 8.92 2.21
N ILE A 282 -18.28 9.49 2.71
CA ILE A 282 -18.31 10.56 3.72
C ILE A 282 -19.08 11.76 3.20
N HIS A 283 -18.76 12.22 1.97
CA HIS A 283 -19.48 13.32 1.32
C HIS A 283 -20.95 12.99 1.09
N ALA A 284 -21.26 11.80 0.59
CA ALA A 284 -22.63 11.36 0.33
C ALA A 284 -23.48 11.41 1.60
N LEU A 285 -22.94 10.97 2.72
CA LEU A 285 -23.66 10.99 3.98
C LEU A 285 -23.79 12.40 4.57
N ALA A 286 -22.76 13.23 4.43
CA ALA A 286 -22.81 14.63 4.88
C ALA A 286 -23.84 15.47 4.06
N ALA A 287 -23.91 15.24 2.75
CA ALA A 287 -24.84 15.91 1.87
C ALA A 287 -26.30 15.42 1.98
N SER A 288 -26.53 14.29 2.65
CA SER A 288 -27.86 13.66 2.71
C SER A 288 -28.68 14.10 3.90
N PRO A 289 -30.03 14.12 3.78
CA PRO A 289 -30.93 14.32 4.91
C PRO A 289 -30.73 13.26 6.01
N GLU A 290 -30.87 13.66 7.27
CA GLU A 290 -30.61 12.82 8.45
C GLU A 290 -31.26 11.44 8.38
N LYS A 291 -32.54 11.36 7.99
CA LYS A 291 -33.26 10.09 7.85
C LYS A 291 -32.63 9.13 6.83
N LYS A 292 -32.14 9.64 5.69
CA LYS A 292 -31.44 8.81 4.69
C LYS A 292 -30.09 8.34 5.21
N ARG A 293 -29.35 9.22 5.89
CA ARG A 293 -28.06 8.94 6.51
C ARG A 293 -28.19 7.82 7.53
N GLU A 294 -29.12 7.89 8.47
CA GLU A 294 -29.38 6.85 9.49
C GLU A 294 -29.72 5.49 8.85
N ILE A 295 -30.54 5.49 7.79
CA ILE A 295 -30.90 4.26 7.08
C ILE A 295 -29.66 3.64 6.43
N CYS A 296 -28.83 4.46 5.75
CA CYS A 296 -27.62 3.99 5.10
C CYS A 296 -26.62 3.43 6.14
N GLN A 297 -26.33 4.16 7.20
CA GLN A 297 -25.44 3.72 8.28
C GLN A 297 -25.87 2.40 8.90
N ARG A 298 -27.16 2.23 9.20
CA ARG A 298 -27.71 0.98 9.75
C ARG A 298 -27.58 -0.21 8.81
N LYS A 299 -27.61 0.03 7.49
CA LYS A 299 -27.50 -1.01 6.48
C LYS A 299 -26.05 -1.37 6.18
N LEU A 300 -25.13 -0.38 6.18
CA LEU A 300 -23.70 -0.61 6.04
C LEU A 300 -23.16 -1.59 7.10
N SER A 301 -23.68 -1.54 8.32
CA SER A 301 -23.29 -2.49 9.39
C SER A 301 -23.79 -3.93 9.20
N LYS A 302 -24.69 -4.18 8.23
CA LYS A 302 -25.33 -5.49 8.04
C LYS A 302 -25.09 -6.15 6.66
N GLY A 303 -24.36 -5.47 5.76
CA GLY A 303 -24.15 -5.96 4.38
C GLY A 303 -24.50 -4.94 3.32
N PRO A 304 -24.82 -5.32 2.08
CA PRO A 304 -24.28 -4.67 0.91
C PRO A 304 -24.87 -3.28 0.60
N VAL A 305 -24.05 -2.50 0.33
CA VAL A 305 -23.51 -1.57 -0.64
C VAL A 305 -24.52 -0.87 -1.60
N LYS A 306 -25.69 -1.42 -1.91
CA LYS A 306 -26.59 -0.79 -2.90
C LYS A 306 -27.10 0.57 -2.47
N GLU A 307 -27.44 0.74 -1.21
CA GLU A 307 -27.92 2.02 -0.70
C GLU A 307 -26.82 3.05 -0.59
N ALA A 308 -25.60 2.64 -0.27
CA ALA A 308 -24.44 3.51 -0.25
C ALA A 308 -24.11 3.99 -1.68
N MET A 309 -24.10 3.07 -2.66
CA MET A 309 -23.89 3.43 -4.07
C MET A 309 -24.94 4.40 -4.59
N HIS A 310 -26.23 4.11 -4.31
CA HIS A 310 -27.30 5.02 -4.72
C HIS A 310 -27.17 6.42 -4.07
N LEU A 311 -26.73 6.48 -2.82
CA LEU A 311 -26.51 7.73 -2.13
C LEU A 311 -25.33 8.52 -2.73
N ILE A 312 -24.23 7.81 -3.04
CA ILE A 312 -23.04 8.38 -3.69
C ILE A 312 -23.41 8.97 -5.08
N GLU A 313 -24.22 8.26 -5.87
CA GLU A 313 -24.72 8.73 -7.16
C GLU A 313 -25.65 9.94 -7.01
N GLU A 314 -26.63 9.87 -6.11
CA GLU A 314 -27.63 10.94 -5.88
C GLU A 314 -27.00 12.26 -5.43
N THR A 315 -25.86 12.18 -4.73
CA THR A 315 -25.17 13.34 -4.18
C THR A 315 -23.95 13.80 -4.99
N GLU A 316 -23.72 13.23 -6.17
CA GLU A 316 -22.57 13.54 -7.06
C GLU A 316 -21.21 13.44 -6.29
N SER A 317 -21.10 12.44 -5.40
CA SER A 317 -19.95 12.34 -4.49
C SER A 317 -18.67 11.88 -5.17
N ILE A 318 -18.77 11.17 -6.31
CA ILE A 318 -17.61 10.80 -7.14
C ILE A 318 -17.00 12.05 -7.78
N GLU A 319 -17.85 12.94 -8.30
CA GLU A 319 -17.44 14.21 -8.87
C GLU A 319 -16.81 15.12 -7.83
N TYR A 320 -17.37 15.15 -6.61
CA TYR A 320 -16.77 15.87 -5.49
C TYR A 320 -15.36 15.34 -5.17
N ALA A 321 -15.19 14.04 -4.98
CA ALA A 321 -13.91 13.43 -4.72
C ALA A 321 -12.91 13.64 -5.87
N SER A 322 -13.39 13.58 -7.12
CA SER A 322 -12.55 13.84 -8.31
C SER A 322 -12.04 15.28 -8.34
N ARG A 323 -12.89 16.27 -8.02
CA ARG A 323 -12.45 17.67 -7.88
C ARG A 323 -11.45 17.85 -6.76
N THR A 324 -11.67 17.18 -5.62
CA THR A 324 -10.74 17.20 -4.48
C THR A 324 -9.38 16.64 -4.87
N ALA A 325 -9.31 15.46 -5.50
CA ALA A 325 -8.06 14.88 -5.98
C ALA A 325 -7.33 15.82 -6.95
N LYS A 326 -8.05 16.42 -7.91
CA LYS A 326 -7.49 17.37 -8.86
C LYS A 326 -6.91 18.61 -8.17
N THR A 327 -7.61 19.16 -7.19
CA THR A 327 -7.12 20.30 -6.39
C THR A 327 -5.79 19.97 -5.71
N TYR A 328 -5.65 18.78 -5.14
CA TYR A 328 -4.39 18.35 -4.51
C TYR A 328 -3.27 18.10 -5.54
N VAL A 329 -3.57 17.62 -6.74
CA VAL A 329 -2.60 17.55 -7.84
C VAL A 329 -2.11 18.94 -8.26
N GLU A 330 -3.02 19.90 -8.37
CA GLU A 330 -2.68 21.31 -8.67
C GLU A 330 -1.80 21.92 -7.55
N GLN A 331 -2.13 21.67 -6.29
CA GLN A 331 -1.31 22.08 -5.15
C GLN A 331 0.10 21.42 -5.18
N ALA A 332 0.18 20.15 -5.55
CA ALA A 332 1.46 19.48 -5.71
C ALA A 332 2.31 20.19 -6.78
N LYS A 333 1.78 20.42 -7.96
CA LYS A 333 2.50 21.14 -9.03
C LYS A 333 2.90 22.56 -8.61
N ALA A 334 2.00 23.31 -7.99
CA ALA A 334 2.26 24.66 -7.50
C ALA A 334 3.38 24.69 -6.41
N ALA A 335 3.53 23.62 -5.64
CA ALA A 335 4.60 23.54 -4.64
C ALA A 335 6.02 23.55 -5.25
N LEU A 336 6.17 23.19 -6.53
CA LEU A 336 7.45 23.24 -7.25
C LEU A 336 7.80 24.63 -7.77
N GLU A 337 6.83 25.55 -7.85
CA GLU A 337 7.05 26.89 -8.36
C GLU A 337 8.08 27.67 -7.52
N GLY A 338 8.85 28.52 -8.18
CA GLY A 338 9.89 29.34 -7.53
C GLY A 338 11.21 28.61 -7.25
N GLN A 339 11.26 27.29 -7.51
CA GLN A 339 12.50 26.51 -7.47
C GLN A 339 12.86 26.01 -8.89
N ARG A 340 14.13 25.65 -9.10
CA ARG A 340 14.57 25.03 -10.37
C ARG A 340 14.83 23.54 -10.14
N PHE A 341 14.10 22.73 -10.89
CA PHE A 341 14.25 21.28 -10.88
C PHE A 341 14.55 20.77 -12.30
N PRO A 342 15.74 20.20 -12.57
CA PRO A 342 16.13 19.73 -13.90
C PRO A 342 15.12 18.74 -14.53
N ASN A 343 14.48 17.94 -13.70
CA ASN A 343 13.50 16.92 -14.11
C ASN A 343 12.05 17.28 -13.74
N GLU A 344 11.71 18.55 -13.56
CA GLU A 344 10.37 19.01 -13.17
C GLU A 344 9.27 18.42 -14.07
N ARG A 345 9.57 18.23 -15.36
CA ARG A 345 8.66 17.56 -16.28
C ARG A 345 8.27 16.16 -15.79
N LEU A 346 9.20 15.37 -15.25
CA LEU A 346 8.91 14.02 -14.76
C LEU A 346 8.10 14.05 -13.45
N LEU A 347 8.35 15.03 -12.58
CA LEU A 347 7.52 15.26 -11.40
C LEU A 347 6.09 15.63 -11.80
N ASN A 348 5.91 16.53 -12.77
CA ASN A 348 4.60 16.87 -13.29
C ASN A 348 3.89 15.68 -13.96
N CYS A 349 4.61 14.87 -14.76
CA CYS A 349 4.06 13.63 -15.32
C CYS A 349 3.61 12.64 -14.22
N LEU A 350 4.35 12.55 -13.11
CA LEU A 350 3.95 11.71 -11.99
C LEU A 350 2.68 12.22 -11.32
N ALA A 351 2.51 13.53 -11.18
CA ALA A 351 1.31 14.14 -10.64
C ALA A 351 0.10 13.92 -11.55
N ASP A 352 0.28 14.05 -12.87
CA ASP A 352 -0.76 13.76 -13.86
C ASP A 352 -1.17 12.29 -13.83
N LEU A 353 -0.22 11.38 -13.74
CA LEU A 353 -0.50 9.94 -13.60
C LEU A 353 -1.39 9.63 -12.39
N VAL A 354 -1.17 10.29 -11.26
CA VAL A 354 -2.03 10.13 -10.07
C VAL A 354 -3.44 10.66 -10.32
N SER A 355 -3.57 11.77 -11.06
CA SER A 355 -4.87 12.37 -11.41
C SER A 355 -5.68 11.51 -12.39
N GLU A 356 -5.02 10.95 -13.42
CA GLU A 356 -5.64 10.24 -14.55
C GLU A 356 -5.78 8.74 -14.33
N ARG A 357 -5.41 8.25 -13.15
CA ARG A 357 -5.39 6.85 -12.81
C ARG A 357 -6.78 6.21 -12.94
N GLU A 358 -6.90 5.18 -13.78
CA GLU A 358 -8.12 4.39 -14.01
C GLU A 358 -8.07 3.01 -13.33
N TYR A 359 -6.90 2.57 -12.81
CA TYR A 359 -6.67 1.28 -12.14
C TYR A 359 -5.42 1.27 -11.23
#